data_edf5c1c4c8e9b3510492172c4c5ce8ad
#
_entry.id   edf5c1c4c8e9b3510492172c4c5ce8ad
#
_cell.length_a   1.000
_cell.length_b   1.000
_cell.length_c   1.000
_cell.angle_alpha   90.00
_cell.angle_beta   90.00
_cell.angle_gamma   90.00
#
_symmetry.space_group_name_H-M   'P 1'
#
loop_
_entity.id
_entity.type
_entity.pdbx_description
1 polymer ?
#
loop_
_entity_poly.entity_id
_entity_poly.type
_entity_poly.pdbx_seq_one_letter_code
_entity_poly.pdbx_strand_id
1 'polypeptide(L)'
;MQGGFLGVTMFFVISGFLITRSITAEISRTGTISYGTYLHKRAKRLVPPVVVIIALAALGSYLVSPSLLPKAQSDALPSLFFVSNWAYIFRHVSYFAAAGLPSPLTHLWFLGLLMQFYILWPIVLFVLYRLCSSHKMRAAVVAALMIASTVLMAVLFDPNAAGSRVYYGLDTRLAELLAGALLAVLLPSGRAKRADTDQTTQPQHSTIADAIGGVALLLLVIGFVAIRSDMTILYCGGYLVAALLTAALLAVAMNPSSILGRALSVRPLRYIGSRSFSLYLVHYPLLEMMNPATRTTDLAWWEWIVQALVLWFTAEAFYQLVEHAPRALAEAAQPVAVTRAQNRQAKAAAAKRAGIERVRIICRRVIVAICAAATVLLCVLPLDWNAIAQARSAQLRPVVAQTSKQQSKSDKKSTDASDQSEQQASDTDSADQQAQEDDGKLKPVAEKVPENLDTSSWTYDASTGVCSADPLIITDSVAMGARSVLDVTLPNAVEDNKVGRPITEFPALYQQHLAAGDDKSVVIAALGANVASTSRPEAFEAVVSAVNGKPVYFVTVRDPGIAQDWVNQNLRSVAANHANVGVIDWHGVSEGHSEYFYDDGTHLTNGAGLGDEAYAKMVVSALCGQ
;
A
#
# COMPACT_ATOMS: atom_id res chain seq x y z
N MET A 1 4.84 9.16 -4.73
CA MET A 1 4.74 10.04 -3.53
C MET A 1 4.84 9.15 -2.29
N GLN A 2 5.95 9.23 -1.57
CA GLN A 2 6.24 8.35 -0.43
C GLN A 2 5.30 8.59 0.77
N GLY A 3 4.82 9.83 0.99
CA GLY A 3 3.94 10.22 2.09
C GLY A 3 2.43 10.08 1.86
N GLY A 4 2.00 9.35 0.83
CA GLY A 4 0.57 9.20 0.47
C GLY A 4 -0.32 8.69 1.63
N PHE A 5 0.24 7.93 2.55
CA PHE A 5 -0.44 7.43 3.75
C PHE A 5 -0.93 8.54 4.71
N LEU A 6 -0.36 9.75 4.64
CA LEU A 6 -0.85 10.92 5.38
C LEU A 6 -2.27 11.33 4.93
N GLY A 7 -2.70 10.96 3.73
CA GLY A 7 -4.08 11.11 3.29
C GLY A 7 -5.08 10.43 4.21
N VAL A 8 -4.71 9.28 4.80
CA VAL A 8 -5.53 8.56 5.79
C VAL A 8 -5.71 9.40 7.06
N THR A 9 -4.65 10.06 7.54
CA THR A 9 -4.69 11.01 8.66
C THR A 9 -5.69 12.15 8.38
N MET A 10 -5.66 12.71 7.16
CA MET A 10 -6.63 13.74 6.77
C MET A 10 -8.08 13.22 6.81
N PHE A 11 -8.31 12.01 6.33
CA PHE A 11 -9.64 11.38 6.40
C PHE A 11 -10.10 11.13 7.84
N PHE A 12 -9.21 10.74 8.75
CA PHE A 12 -9.53 10.58 10.17
C PHE A 12 -9.95 11.91 10.80
N VAL A 13 -9.20 12.99 10.58
CA VAL A 13 -9.52 14.33 11.12
C VAL A 13 -10.88 14.82 10.61
N ILE A 14 -11.12 14.73 9.30
CA ILE A 14 -12.39 15.15 8.70
C ILE A 14 -13.55 14.30 9.24
N SER A 15 -13.35 12.99 9.38
CA SER A 15 -14.37 12.08 9.92
C SER A 15 -14.67 12.38 11.38
N GLY A 16 -13.65 12.54 12.22
CA GLY A 16 -13.79 12.92 13.63
C GLY A 16 -14.56 14.22 13.81
N PHE A 17 -14.25 15.22 12.97
CA PHE A 17 -14.97 16.50 12.95
C PHE A 17 -16.45 16.33 12.58
N LEU A 18 -16.76 15.68 11.46
CA LEU A 18 -18.13 15.55 10.95
C LEU A 18 -19.01 14.71 11.89
N ILE A 19 -18.44 13.65 12.47
CA ILE A 19 -19.13 12.80 13.43
C ILE A 19 -19.48 13.59 14.68
N THR A 20 -18.48 14.24 15.29
CA THR A 20 -18.64 15.02 16.51
C THR A 20 -19.63 16.15 16.31
N ARG A 21 -19.51 16.91 15.21
CA ARG A 21 -20.44 18.00 14.88
C ARG A 21 -21.88 17.53 14.72
N SER A 22 -22.10 16.36 14.10
CA SER A 22 -23.43 15.78 13.96
C SER A 22 -24.05 15.42 15.30
N ILE A 23 -23.26 14.82 16.20
CA ILE A 23 -23.72 14.38 17.51
C ILE A 23 -23.96 15.57 18.44
N THR A 24 -23.02 16.52 18.47
CA THR A 24 -23.16 17.74 19.30
C THR A 24 -24.38 18.58 18.90
N ALA A 25 -24.68 18.66 17.60
CA ALA A 25 -25.88 19.32 17.10
C ALA A 25 -27.17 18.60 17.55
N GLU A 26 -27.17 17.27 17.60
CA GLU A 26 -28.30 16.47 18.09
C GLU A 26 -28.48 16.67 19.60
N ILE A 27 -27.40 16.53 20.39
CA ILE A 27 -27.44 16.76 21.85
C ILE A 27 -27.93 18.18 22.18
N SER A 28 -27.43 19.21 21.46
CA SER A 28 -27.85 20.61 21.69
C SER A 28 -29.31 20.86 21.37
N ARG A 29 -29.91 20.06 20.47
CA ARG A 29 -31.33 20.21 20.08
C ARG A 29 -32.28 19.40 20.94
N THR A 30 -31.89 18.18 21.34
CA THR A 30 -32.79 17.19 21.95
C THR A 30 -32.40 16.82 23.38
N GLY A 31 -31.22 17.22 23.84
CA GLY A 31 -30.65 16.81 25.13
C GLY A 31 -30.19 15.36 25.19
N THR A 32 -30.39 14.60 24.12
CA THR A 32 -30.06 13.16 24.06
C THR A 32 -29.46 12.79 22.71
N ILE A 33 -29.04 11.53 22.56
CA ILE A 33 -28.58 10.91 21.30
C ILE A 33 -29.52 9.76 20.96
N SER A 34 -30.11 9.77 19.77
CA SER A 34 -30.85 8.63 19.23
C SER A 34 -29.86 7.59 18.67
N TYR A 35 -29.13 6.92 19.57
CA TYR A 35 -27.97 6.07 19.25
C TYR A 35 -28.29 5.00 18.18
N GLY A 36 -29.41 4.27 18.32
CA GLY A 36 -29.83 3.26 17.32
C GLY A 36 -30.11 3.85 15.94
N THR A 37 -30.79 5.02 15.88
CA THR A 37 -31.03 5.73 14.62
C THR A 37 -29.74 6.23 14.00
N TYR A 38 -28.82 6.71 14.82
CA TYR A 38 -27.51 7.18 14.40
C TYR A 38 -26.70 6.03 13.77
N LEU A 39 -26.55 4.88 14.47
CA LEU A 39 -25.84 3.71 13.96
C LEU A 39 -26.49 3.13 12.70
N HIS A 40 -27.82 3.01 12.69
CA HIS A 40 -28.54 2.53 11.50
C HIS A 40 -28.25 3.36 10.25
N LYS A 41 -28.24 4.70 10.37
CA LYS A 41 -27.88 5.60 9.25
C LYS A 41 -26.46 5.36 8.74
N ARG A 42 -25.49 5.09 9.65
CA ARG A 42 -24.09 4.82 9.29
C ARG A 42 -23.94 3.45 8.65
N ALA A 43 -24.51 2.41 9.27
CA ALA A 43 -24.50 1.04 8.72
C ALA A 43 -25.14 1.01 7.32
N LYS A 44 -26.30 1.63 7.12
CA LYS A 44 -26.98 1.72 5.81
C LYS A 44 -26.12 2.42 4.74
N ARG A 45 -25.20 3.29 5.15
CA ARG A 45 -24.29 3.98 4.23
C ARG A 45 -23.03 3.16 3.93
N LEU A 46 -22.48 2.44 4.92
CA LEU A 46 -21.17 1.79 4.80
C LEU A 46 -21.26 0.32 4.40
N VAL A 47 -22.21 -0.43 4.98
CA VAL A 47 -22.29 -1.89 4.76
C VAL A 47 -22.51 -2.26 3.30
N PRO A 48 -23.50 -1.69 2.56
CA PRO A 48 -23.75 -2.09 1.18
C PRO A 48 -22.53 -1.87 0.25
N PRO A 49 -21.84 -0.71 0.27
CA PRO A 49 -20.62 -0.53 -0.54
C PRO A 49 -19.48 -1.50 -0.18
N VAL A 50 -19.30 -1.81 1.12
CA VAL A 50 -18.26 -2.75 1.56
C VAL A 50 -18.57 -4.17 1.07
N VAL A 51 -19.81 -4.62 1.17
CA VAL A 51 -20.23 -5.93 0.62
C VAL A 51 -19.98 -6.03 -0.88
N VAL A 52 -20.31 -4.96 -1.60
CA VAL A 52 -20.10 -4.93 -3.07
C VAL A 52 -18.62 -4.97 -3.42
N ILE A 53 -17.77 -4.20 -2.71
CA ILE A 53 -16.34 -4.19 -3.03
C ILE A 53 -15.65 -5.51 -2.67
N ILE A 54 -16.04 -6.19 -1.59
CA ILE A 54 -15.54 -7.53 -1.25
C ILE A 54 -15.83 -8.53 -2.39
N ALA A 55 -17.09 -8.57 -2.86
CA ALA A 55 -17.49 -9.45 -3.94
C ALA A 55 -16.78 -9.12 -5.26
N LEU A 56 -16.65 -7.82 -5.60
CA LEU A 56 -15.97 -7.38 -6.81
C LEU A 56 -14.46 -7.62 -6.75
N ALA A 57 -13.83 -7.44 -5.59
CA ALA A 57 -12.41 -7.74 -5.39
C ALA A 57 -12.14 -9.24 -5.54
N ALA A 58 -12.97 -10.11 -4.95
CA ALA A 58 -12.85 -11.56 -5.12
C ALA A 58 -13.06 -11.99 -6.57
N LEU A 59 -14.10 -11.47 -7.25
CA LEU A 59 -14.37 -11.76 -8.65
C LEU A 59 -13.22 -11.27 -9.56
N GLY A 60 -12.77 -10.04 -9.36
CA GLY A 60 -11.66 -9.46 -10.12
C GLY A 60 -10.36 -10.25 -9.90
N SER A 61 -10.07 -10.65 -8.66
CA SER A 61 -8.94 -11.53 -8.35
C SER A 61 -9.04 -12.83 -9.14
N TYR A 62 -10.18 -13.52 -9.11
CA TYR A 62 -10.37 -14.76 -9.87
C TYR A 62 -10.18 -14.60 -11.38
N LEU A 63 -10.61 -13.45 -11.94
CA LEU A 63 -10.56 -13.22 -13.40
C LEU A 63 -9.19 -12.74 -13.90
N VAL A 64 -8.51 -11.90 -13.13
CA VAL A 64 -7.32 -11.15 -13.57
C VAL A 64 -6.04 -11.61 -12.86
N SER A 65 -6.11 -11.83 -11.54
CA SER A 65 -4.94 -12.15 -10.70
C SER A 65 -5.34 -13.19 -9.64
N PRO A 66 -5.45 -14.49 -10.04
CA PRO A 66 -6.01 -15.54 -9.19
C PRO A 66 -5.29 -15.74 -7.86
N SER A 67 -3.99 -15.48 -7.80
CA SER A 67 -3.17 -15.53 -6.58
C SER A 67 -3.64 -14.57 -5.48
N LEU A 68 -4.36 -13.50 -5.82
CA LEU A 68 -4.99 -12.60 -4.84
C LEU A 68 -6.26 -13.19 -4.20
N LEU A 69 -6.85 -14.23 -4.79
CA LEU A 69 -8.14 -14.78 -4.34
C LEU A 69 -8.10 -15.36 -2.91
N PRO A 70 -7.09 -16.17 -2.51
CA PRO A 70 -6.99 -16.68 -1.14
C PRO A 70 -6.82 -15.55 -0.11
N LYS A 71 -6.09 -14.48 -0.48
CA LYS A 71 -5.93 -13.29 0.36
C LYS A 71 -7.25 -12.53 0.51
N ALA A 72 -7.97 -12.32 -0.61
CA ALA A 72 -9.30 -11.73 -0.59
C ALA A 72 -10.28 -12.52 0.29
N GLN A 73 -10.26 -13.84 0.21
CA GLN A 73 -11.09 -14.73 1.02
C GLN A 73 -10.76 -14.61 2.51
N SER A 74 -9.49 -14.67 2.87
CA SER A 74 -9.05 -14.61 4.27
C SER A 74 -9.42 -13.28 4.94
N ASP A 75 -9.50 -12.18 4.16
CA ASP A 75 -9.82 -10.85 4.65
C ASP A 75 -11.30 -10.45 4.49
N ALA A 76 -12.08 -11.24 3.75
CA ALA A 76 -13.50 -10.95 3.50
C ALA A 76 -14.30 -10.86 4.80
N LEU A 77 -14.16 -11.86 5.68
CA LEU A 77 -14.89 -11.90 6.95
C LEU A 77 -14.49 -10.79 7.91
N PRO A 78 -13.20 -10.54 8.20
CA PRO A 78 -12.77 -9.40 9.01
C PRO A 78 -13.24 -8.05 8.45
N SER A 79 -13.23 -7.89 7.13
CA SER A 79 -13.67 -6.66 6.45
C SER A 79 -15.18 -6.46 6.55
N LEU A 80 -15.97 -7.52 6.42
CA LEU A 80 -17.43 -7.50 6.56
C LEU A 80 -17.86 -7.05 7.95
N PHE A 81 -17.14 -7.51 8.99
CA PHE A 81 -17.40 -7.15 10.39
C PHE A 81 -16.65 -5.89 10.85
N PHE A 82 -15.93 -5.20 9.96
CA PHE A 82 -15.17 -3.99 10.29
C PHE A 82 -14.12 -4.19 11.39
N VAL A 83 -13.45 -5.36 11.38
CA VAL A 83 -12.37 -5.72 12.33
C VAL A 83 -11.07 -6.10 11.63
N SER A 84 -10.93 -5.79 10.34
CA SER A 84 -9.73 -6.12 9.55
C SER A 84 -8.45 -5.51 10.14
N ASN A 85 -8.52 -4.32 10.74
CA ASN A 85 -7.38 -3.71 11.44
C ASN A 85 -6.86 -4.60 12.60
N TRP A 86 -7.74 -5.17 13.42
CA TRP A 86 -7.34 -6.10 14.49
C TRP A 86 -6.89 -7.45 13.92
N ALA A 87 -7.53 -7.94 12.86
CA ALA A 87 -7.09 -9.17 12.20
C ALA A 87 -5.64 -9.03 11.70
N TYR A 88 -5.25 -7.88 11.14
CA TYR A 88 -3.87 -7.64 10.71
C TYR A 88 -2.89 -7.53 11.87
N ILE A 89 -3.29 -6.90 12.98
CA ILE A 89 -2.48 -6.87 14.20
C ILE A 89 -2.21 -8.30 14.72
N PHE A 90 -3.24 -9.13 14.85
CA PHE A 90 -3.10 -10.49 15.37
C PHE A 90 -2.39 -11.45 14.41
N ARG A 91 -2.49 -11.21 13.11
CA ARG A 91 -1.77 -11.98 12.08
C ARG A 91 -0.37 -11.45 11.82
N HIS A 92 0.07 -10.40 12.50
CA HIS A 92 1.35 -9.72 12.28
C HIS A 92 1.58 -9.26 10.83
N VAL A 93 0.50 -8.92 10.11
CA VAL A 93 0.58 -8.43 8.72
C VAL A 93 1.04 -6.98 8.73
N SER A 94 2.18 -6.71 8.13
CA SER A 94 2.67 -5.33 7.97
C SER A 94 1.93 -4.61 6.82
N TYR A 95 1.64 -3.33 7.03
CA TYR A 95 1.10 -2.48 5.96
C TYR A 95 2.18 -1.98 4.99
N PHE A 96 3.40 -1.77 5.51
CA PHE A 96 4.50 -1.15 4.75
C PHE A 96 5.60 -2.14 4.38
N ALA A 97 5.65 -3.31 4.99
CA ALA A 97 6.76 -4.24 4.90
C ALA A 97 6.29 -5.70 4.76
N ALA A 98 5.13 -5.93 4.14
CA ALA A 98 4.68 -7.28 3.84
C ALA A 98 5.45 -7.79 2.61
N ALA A 99 6.25 -8.84 2.77
CA ALA A 99 6.76 -9.59 1.64
C ALA A 99 5.62 -10.35 0.94
N GLY A 100 5.62 -10.35 -0.38
CA GLY A 100 4.63 -11.00 -1.20
C GLY A 100 3.36 -10.17 -1.45
N LEU A 101 2.40 -10.77 -2.14
CA LEU A 101 1.15 -10.12 -2.57
C LEU A 101 0.34 -9.58 -1.41
N PRO A 102 0.01 -8.27 -1.37
CA PRO A 102 -0.95 -7.74 -0.43
C PRO A 102 -2.37 -8.24 -0.75
N SER A 103 -3.23 -8.25 0.25
CA SER A 103 -4.65 -8.54 0.01
C SER A 103 -5.33 -7.37 -0.72
N PRO A 104 -6.16 -7.61 -1.74
CA PRO A 104 -6.89 -6.54 -2.42
C PRO A 104 -7.90 -5.83 -1.51
N LEU A 105 -8.14 -6.36 -0.31
CA LEU A 105 -9.01 -5.77 0.71
C LEU A 105 -8.24 -5.04 1.82
N THR A 106 -6.90 -4.98 1.76
CA THR A 106 -6.05 -4.41 2.82
C THR A 106 -6.52 -3.02 3.24
N HIS A 107 -6.87 -2.15 2.30
CA HIS A 107 -7.31 -0.78 2.58
C HIS A 107 -8.54 -0.68 3.49
N LEU A 108 -9.37 -1.74 3.62
CA LEU A 108 -10.57 -1.74 4.46
C LEU A 108 -10.29 -1.68 5.97
N TRP A 109 -9.02 -1.83 6.39
CA TRP A 109 -8.63 -1.62 7.79
C TRP A 109 -9.04 -0.23 8.32
N PHE A 110 -8.96 0.79 7.48
CA PHE A 110 -9.37 2.14 7.81
C PHE A 110 -10.87 2.23 8.16
N LEU A 111 -11.72 1.53 7.39
CA LEU A 111 -13.15 1.47 7.68
C LEU A 111 -13.45 0.69 8.96
N GLY A 112 -12.65 -0.35 9.27
CA GLY A 112 -12.72 -1.06 10.54
C GLY A 112 -12.54 -0.10 11.71
N LEU A 113 -11.45 0.66 11.70
CA LEU A 113 -11.13 1.64 12.73
C LEU A 113 -12.18 2.75 12.81
N LEU A 114 -12.65 3.24 11.66
CA LEU A 114 -13.68 4.27 11.60
C LEU A 114 -15.03 3.77 12.16
N MET A 115 -15.42 2.51 11.90
CA MET A 115 -16.66 1.94 12.44
C MET A 115 -16.59 1.80 13.96
N GLN A 116 -15.44 1.37 14.50
CA GLN A 116 -15.21 1.31 15.95
C GLN A 116 -15.37 2.70 16.58
N PHE A 117 -14.85 3.74 15.93
CA PHE A 117 -15.07 5.11 16.39
C PHE A 117 -16.54 5.54 16.29
N TYR A 118 -17.27 5.15 15.24
CA TYR A 118 -18.72 5.40 15.13
C TYR A 118 -19.52 4.75 16.29
N ILE A 119 -19.07 3.62 16.79
CA ILE A 119 -19.73 2.91 17.90
C ILE A 119 -19.36 3.56 19.24
N LEU A 120 -18.09 3.80 19.49
CA LEU A 120 -17.60 4.22 20.81
C LEU A 120 -17.76 5.72 21.07
N TRP A 121 -17.46 6.54 20.08
CA TRP A 121 -17.37 8.00 20.27
C TRP A 121 -18.69 8.67 20.68
N PRO A 122 -19.86 8.31 20.16
CA PRO A 122 -21.12 8.89 20.63
C PRO A 122 -21.38 8.66 22.11
N ILE A 123 -21.01 7.49 22.63
CA ILE A 123 -21.15 7.13 24.04
C ILE A 123 -20.22 8.00 24.88
N VAL A 124 -18.94 8.07 24.51
CA VAL A 124 -17.93 8.89 25.19
C VAL A 124 -18.35 10.36 25.18
N LEU A 125 -18.79 10.86 24.04
CA LEU A 125 -19.21 12.25 23.90
C LEU A 125 -20.47 12.56 24.72
N PHE A 126 -21.45 11.65 24.76
CA PHE A 126 -22.64 11.80 25.58
C PHE A 126 -22.29 11.86 27.08
N VAL A 127 -21.44 10.96 27.55
CA VAL A 127 -20.96 10.95 28.95
C VAL A 127 -20.21 12.26 29.24
N LEU A 128 -19.35 12.70 28.31
CA LEU A 128 -18.62 13.95 28.45
C LEU A 128 -19.56 15.19 28.58
N TYR A 129 -20.66 15.19 27.80
CA TYR A 129 -21.66 16.26 27.89
C TYR A 129 -22.48 16.19 29.18
N ARG A 130 -22.63 15.02 29.80
CA ARG A 130 -23.32 14.86 31.11
C ARG A 130 -22.42 15.24 32.28
N LEU A 131 -21.15 14.88 32.24
CA LEU A 131 -20.21 15.09 33.33
C LEU A 131 -19.58 16.49 33.30
N CYS A 132 -19.34 17.04 32.12
CA CYS A 132 -18.66 18.32 31.93
C CYS A 132 -19.64 19.40 31.46
N SER A 133 -20.00 20.33 32.35
CA SER A 133 -20.86 21.47 31.99
C SER A 133 -20.13 22.53 31.15
N SER A 134 -18.83 22.73 31.43
CA SER A 134 -18.01 23.73 30.74
C SER A 134 -17.52 23.24 29.38
N HIS A 135 -17.68 24.09 28.37
CA HIS A 135 -17.14 23.88 27.04
C HIS A 135 -15.60 23.72 27.04
N LYS A 136 -14.89 24.53 27.86
CA LYS A 136 -13.43 24.44 28.00
C LYS A 136 -12.99 23.12 28.60
N MET A 137 -13.73 22.58 29.58
CA MET A 137 -13.43 21.28 30.20
C MET A 137 -13.63 20.14 29.21
N ARG A 138 -14.68 20.18 28.39
CA ARG A 138 -14.88 19.19 27.31
C ARG A 138 -13.71 19.20 26.32
N ALA A 139 -13.30 20.38 25.87
CA ALA A 139 -12.15 20.52 24.99
C ALA A 139 -10.86 20.02 25.63
N ALA A 140 -10.63 20.32 26.92
CA ALA A 140 -9.45 19.85 27.65
C ALA A 140 -9.40 18.32 27.78
N VAL A 141 -10.55 17.65 28.05
CA VAL A 141 -10.62 16.19 28.12
C VAL A 141 -10.34 15.57 26.73
N VAL A 142 -10.93 16.12 25.67
CA VAL A 142 -10.66 15.62 24.30
C VAL A 142 -9.18 15.80 23.93
N ALA A 143 -8.58 16.95 24.29
CA ALA A 143 -7.15 17.21 24.07
C ALA A 143 -6.28 16.25 24.90
N ALA A 144 -6.64 15.97 26.15
CA ALA A 144 -5.90 15.01 26.98
C ALA A 144 -5.95 13.59 26.40
N LEU A 145 -7.12 13.13 25.92
CA LEU A 145 -7.24 11.85 25.25
C LEU A 145 -6.43 11.80 23.94
N MET A 146 -6.39 12.89 23.18
CA MET A 146 -5.58 13.03 21.97
C MET A 146 -4.09 12.89 22.28
N ILE A 147 -3.60 13.59 23.31
CA ILE A 147 -2.21 13.49 23.76
C ILE A 147 -1.90 12.07 24.27
N ALA A 148 -2.80 11.48 25.07
CA ALA A 148 -2.62 10.12 25.58
C ALA A 148 -2.49 9.08 24.45
N SER A 149 -3.29 9.19 23.39
CA SER A 149 -3.20 8.34 22.21
C SER A 149 -1.87 8.52 21.46
N THR A 150 -1.39 9.76 21.35
CA THR A 150 -0.08 10.06 20.71
C THR A 150 1.07 9.48 21.53
N VAL A 151 1.04 9.65 22.86
CA VAL A 151 2.05 9.08 23.77
C VAL A 151 2.02 7.56 23.69
N LEU A 152 0.84 6.95 23.67
CA LEU A 152 0.69 5.50 23.54
C LEU A 152 1.30 5.00 22.21
N MET A 153 1.09 5.73 21.11
CA MET A 153 1.72 5.40 19.82
C MET A 153 3.24 5.43 19.93
N ALA A 154 3.82 6.47 20.52
CA ALA A 154 5.27 6.62 20.67
C ALA A 154 5.87 5.54 21.57
N VAL A 155 5.19 5.16 22.67
CA VAL A 155 5.65 4.13 23.62
C VAL A 155 5.57 2.72 23.01
N LEU A 156 4.53 2.45 22.20
CA LEU A 156 4.34 1.14 21.57
C LEU A 156 5.09 0.99 20.24
N PHE A 157 5.68 2.06 19.73
CA PHE A 157 6.44 2.01 18.50
C PHE A 157 7.77 1.31 18.70
N ASP A 158 7.95 0.19 17.99
CA ASP A 158 9.21 -0.51 17.88
C ASP A 158 9.80 -0.27 16.48
N PRO A 159 10.95 0.39 16.36
CA PRO A 159 11.62 0.60 15.07
C PRO A 159 11.99 -0.70 14.35
N ASN A 160 12.19 -1.79 15.10
CA ASN A 160 12.58 -3.10 14.57
C ASN A 160 11.38 -3.99 14.23
N ALA A 161 10.18 -3.63 14.69
CA ALA A 161 8.95 -4.28 14.27
C ALA A 161 8.36 -3.56 13.06
N ALA A 162 7.58 -4.27 12.27
CA ALA A 162 6.94 -3.74 11.06
C ALA A 162 5.91 -2.61 11.30
N GLY A 163 5.85 -2.02 12.49
CA GLY A 163 4.98 -0.90 12.85
C GLY A 163 3.48 -1.21 12.79
N SER A 164 3.07 -2.44 12.49
CA SER A 164 1.67 -2.83 12.22
C SER A 164 0.77 -2.53 13.41
N ARG A 165 1.23 -2.81 14.64
CA ARG A 165 0.45 -2.58 15.86
C ARG A 165 0.03 -1.12 16.04
N VAL A 166 0.99 -0.22 15.85
CA VAL A 166 0.74 1.22 16.04
C VAL A 166 0.02 1.86 14.86
N TYR A 167 0.16 1.29 13.67
CA TYR A 167 -0.49 1.79 12.46
C TYR A 167 -1.96 1.40 12.34
N TYR A 168 -2.31 0.17 12.74
CA TYR A 168 -3.67 -0.36 12.66
C TYR A 168 -4.50 -0.17 13.94
N GLY A 169 -3.88 0.16 15.07
CA GLY A 169 -4.56 0.28 16.37
C GLY A 169 -5.49 1.49 16.43
N LEU A 170 -6.75 1.30 16.86
CA LEU A 170 -7.64 2.43 17.14
C LEU A 170 -7.08 3.31 18.25
N ASP A 171 -6.53 2.73 19.28
CA ASP A 171 -5.97 3.40 20.46
C ASP A 171 -4.79 4.31 20.12
N THR A 172 -3.93 3.91 19.20
CA THR A 172 -2.76 4.68 18.74
C THR A 172 -3.12 5.73 17.68
N ARG A 173 -4.12 5.43 16.82
CA ARG A 173 -4.60 6.32 15.74
C ARG A 173 -5.76 7.22 16.18
N LEU A 174 -6.23 7.09 17.41
CA LEU A 174 -7.35 7.87 17.94
C LEU A 174 -7.04 9.37 17.97
N ALA A 175 -5.78 9.77 18.17
CA ALA A 175 -5.35 11.16 18.19
C ALA A 175 -5.81 11.95 16.97
N GLU A 176 -5.79 11.36 15.79
CA GLU A 176 -6.16 12.02 14.53
C GLU A 176 -7.67 12.26 14.45
N LEU A 177 -8.48 11.27 14.85
CA LEU A 177 -9.94 11.43 14.96
C LEU A 177 -10.30 12.48 16.01
N LEU A 178 -9.57 12.49 17.14
CA LEU A 178 -9.79 13.44 18.23
C LEU A 178 -9.34 14.86 17.86
N ALA A 179 -8.35 15.05 17.00
CA ALA A 179 -8.01 16.38 16.48
C ALA A 179 -9.19 17.02 15.74
N GLY A 180 -9.87 16.22 14.90
CA GLY A 180 -11.11 16.65 14.25
C GLY A 180 -12.26 16.86 15.23
N ALA A 181 -12.40 15.98 16.22
CA ALA A 181 -13.41 16.10 17.28
C ALA A 181 -13.18 17.35 18.15
N LEU A 182 -11.94 17.65 18.49
CA LEU A 182 -11.55 18.85 19.24
C LEU A 182 -11.95 20.11 18.48
N LEU A 183 -11.64 20.17 17.18
CA LEU A 183 -12.08 21.27 16.32
C LEU A 183 -13.60 21.42 16.35
N ALA A 184 -14.36 20.33 16.28
CA ALA A 184 -15.83 20.37 16.32
C ALA A 184 -16.38 20.83 17.68
N VAL A 185 -15.68 20.51 18.78
CA VAL A 185 -16.03 20.96 20.12
C VAL A 185 -15.68 22.45 20.30
N LEU A 186 -14.57 22.92 19.75
CA LEU A 186 -14.13 24.32 19.84
C LEU A 186 -14.98 25.27 19.00
N LEU A 187 -15.49 24.81 17.86
CA LEU A 187 -16.33 25.62 17.00
C LEU A 187 -17.78 25.60 17.50
N PRO A 188 -18.40 26.76 17.80
CA PRO A 188 -19.76 26.81 18.30
C PRO A 188 -20.75 26.14 17.36
N SER A 189 -21.58 25.23 17.87
CA SER A 189 -22.74 24.67 17.18
C SER A 189 -23.89 25.68 17.03
N GLY A 190 -23.57 26.95 17.01
CA GLY A 190 -24.56 27.99 16.82
C GLY A 190 -25.12 27.98 15.42
N ARG A 191 -26.46 27.88 15.27
CA ARG A 191 -27.14 28.55 14.17
C ARG A 191 -26.34 29.82 13.87
N ALA A 192 -25.85 29.93 12.61
CA ALA A 192 -25.65 31.27 12.11
C ALA A 192 -26.92 32.04 12.57
N LYS A 193 -26.81 32.91 13.57
CA LYS A 193 -27.82 33.92 13.79
C LYS A 193 -28.05 34.44 12.38
N ARG A 194 -29.24 34.20 11.80
CA ARG A 194 -29.71 35.12 10.77
C ARG A 194 -29.37 36.47 11.38
N ALA A 195 -28.28 37.03 10.92
CA ALA A 195 -27.97 38.40 11.18
C ALA A 195 -29.24 39.14 10.72
N ASP A 196 -29.90 39.77 11.66
CA ASP A 196 -30.88 40.78 11.35
C ASP A 196 -30.24 41.64 10.27
N THR A 197 -30.94 41.68 9.18
CA THR A 197 -30.69 42.42 7.97
C THR A 197 -30.60 43.91 8.33
N ASP A 198 -29.45 44.39 8.74
CA ASP A 198 -29.06 45.78 8.66
C ASP A 198 -27.59 45.99 9.10
N GLN A 199 -26.66 45.45 8.29
CA GLN A 199 -25.32 46.04 8.19
C GLN A 199 -24.67 45.65 6.87
N THR A 200 -24.55 46.59 5.98
CA THR A 200 -23.74 46.66 4.77
C THR A 200 -22.22 46.63 5.06
N THR A 201 -21.77 45.73 5.91
CA THR A 201 -20.35 45.47 6.10
C THR A 201 -19.97 44.28 5.24
N GLN A 202 -19.26 44.55 4.15
CA GLN A 202 -18.58 43.52 3.36
C GLN A 202 -17.78 42.63 4.32
N PRO A 203 -17.82 41.29 4.15
CA PRO A 203 -17.04 40.37 4.97
C PRO A 203 -15.55 40.71 4.80
N GLN A 204 -14.94 41.29 5.85
CA GLN A 204 -13.52 41.59 5.87
C GLN A 204 -12.74 40.30 5.65
N HIS A 205 -11.92 40.25 4.60
CA HIS A 205 -11.08 39.11 4.31
C HIS A 205 -10.15 38.83 5.51
N SER A 206 -10.21 37.62 6.04
CA SER A 206 -9.31 37.21 7.12
C SER A 206 -7.99 36.74 6.53
N THR A 207 -7.11 37.69 6.20
CA THR A 207 -5.77 37.42 5.67
C THR A 207 -4.95 36.49 6.57
N ILE A 208 -5.11 36.59 7.89
CA ILE A 208 -4.45 35.72 8.87
C ILE A 208 -4.94 34.26 8.73
N ALA A 209 -6.26 34.08 8.62
CA ALA A 209 -6.80 32.70 8.44
C ALA A 209 -6.32 32.09 7.12
N ASP A 210 -6.34 32.86 6.02
CA ASP A 210 -5.83 32.40 4.72
C ASP A 210 -4.34 32.09 4.77
N ALA A 211 -3.52 32.88 5.48
CA ALA A 211 -2.10 32.61 5.69
C ALA A 211 -1.88 31.31 6.48
N ILE A 212 -2.60 31.10 7.59
CA ILE A 212 -2.54 29.86 8.37
C ILE A 212 -2.94 28.66 7.51
N GLY A 213 -4.03 28.75 6.75
CA GLY A 213 -4.47 27.69 5.86
C GLY A 213 -3.49 27.40 4.73
N GLY A 214 -2.88 28.45 4.15
CA GLY A 214 -1.86 28.32 3.11
C GLY A 214 -0.60 27.64 3.61
N VAL A 215 -0.10 28.02 4.80
CA VAL A 215 1.04 27.36 5.44
C VAL A 215 0.72 25.92 5.79
N ALA A 216 -0.47 25.64 6.35
CA ALA A 216 -0.89 24.28 6.66
C ALA A 216 -0.96 23.40 5.40
N LEU A 217 -1.51 23.93 4.30
CA LEU A 217 -1.58 23.21 3.02
C LEU A 217 -0.17 22.95 2.46
N LEU A 218 0.71 23.96 2.49
CA LEU A 218 2.09 23.82 2.02
C LEU A 218 2.85 22.74 2.81
N LEU A 219 2.75 22.78 4.13
CA LEU A 219 3.42 21.77 4.99
C LEU A 219 2.85 20.37 4.78
N LEU A 220 1.55 20.21 4.54
CA LEU A 220 0.95 18.93 4.17
C LEU A 220 1.47 18.44 2.81
N VAL A 221 1.56 19.31 1.81
CA VAL A 221 2.13 18.96 0.49
C VAL A 221 3.60 18.54 0.61
N ILE A 222 4.40 19.27 1.38
CA ILE A 222 5.80 18.87 1.68
C ILE A 222 5.80 17.50 2.36
N GLY A 223 4.91 17.27 3.32
CA GLY A 223 4.76 15.98 4.00
C GLY A 223 4.45 14.83 3.02
N PHE A 224 3.57 15.03 2.04
CA PHE A 224 3.26 14.03 1.01
C PHE A 224 4.47 13.66 0.14
N VAL A 225 5.42 14.55 -0.02
CA VAL A 225 6.61 14.31 -0.85
C VAL A 225 7.78 13.77 -0.02
N ALA A 226 8.02 14.35 1.17
CA ALA A 226 9.26 14.14 1.93
C ALA A 226 9.14 13.09 3.05
N ILE A 227 7.93 12.86 3.59
CA ILE A 227 7.78 11.94 4.74
C ILE A 227 7.69 10.50 4.23
N ARG A 228 8.46 9.63 4.87
CA ARG A 228 8.50 8.18 4.62
C ARG A 228 7.91 7.43 5.81
N SER A 229 7.33 6.28 5.55
CA SER A 229 6.66 5.45 6.55
C SER A 229 7.58 4.86 7.62
N ASP A 230 8.87 4.79 7.35
CA ASP A 230 9.91 4.25 8.24
C ASP A 230 10.48 5.28 9.23
N MET A 231 10.16 6.57 9.06
CA MET A 231 10.67 7.63 9.94
C MET A 231 10.10 7.53 11.36
N THR A 232 10.95 7.32 12.36
CA THR A 232 10.57 7.25 13.78
C THR A 232 9.82 8.50 14.24
N ILE A 233 10.21 9.69 13.77
CA ILE A 233 9.56 10.96 14.13
C ILE A 233 8.07 10.98 13.78
N LEU A 234 7.65 10.21 12.78
CA LEU A 234 6.27 10.09 12.37
C LEU A 234 5.40 9.51 13.50
N TYR A 235 5.89 8.46 14.16
CA TYR A 235 5.22 7.76 15.26
C TYR A 235 5.39 8.48 16.61
N CYS A 236 6.44 9.28 16.76
CA CYS A 236 6.71 10.10 17.94
C CYS A 236 6.02 11.48 17.92
N GLY A 237 4.93 11.64 17.15
CA GLY A 237 4.14 12.87 17.11
C GLY A 237 3.91 13.44 15.71
N GLY A 238 4.59 12.93 14.66
CA GLY A 238 4.42 13.40 13.29
C GLY A 238 2.98 13.26 12.79
N TYR A 239 2.28 12.17 13.12
CA TYR A 239 0.86 12.00 12.81
C TYR A 239 -0.02 13.05 13.50
N LEU A 240 0.29 13.42 14.74
CA LEU A 240 -0.43 14.50 15.44
C LEU A 240 -0.20 15.84 14.76
N VAL A 241 1.02 16.16 14.34
CA VAL A 241 1.31 17.40 13.60
C VAL A 241 0.51 17.45 12.30
N ALA A 242 0.52 16.38 11.50
CA ALA A 242 -0.27 16.27 10.28
C ALA A 242 -1.79 16.43 10.56
N ALA A 243 -2.27 15.85 11.66
CA ALA A 243 -3.66 15.98 12.09
C ALA A 243 -4.03 17.42 12.48
N LEU A 244 -3.17 18.11 13.20
CA LEU A 244 -3.39 19.52 13.59
C LEU A 244 -3.33 20.46 12.38
N LEU A 245 -2.40 20.25 11.44
CA LEU A 245 -2.36 20.98 10.16
C LEU A 245 -3.65 20.76 9.36
N THR A 246 -4.14 19.53 9.31
CA THR A 246 -5.41 19.20 8.66
C THR A 246 -6.59 19.86 9.35
N ALA A 247 -6.62 19.88 10.67
CA ALA A 247 -7.67 20.56 11.44
C ALA A 247 -7.65 22.08 11.20
N ALA A 248 -6.47 22.69 11.14
CA ALA A 248 -6.31 24.11 10.81
C ALA A 248 -6.81 24.41 9.39
N LEU A 249 -6.40 23.60 8.39
CA LEU A 249 -6.88 23.73 7.01
C LEU A 249 -8.40 23.58 6.92
N LEU A 250 -8.99 22.63 7.65
CA LEU A 250 -10.43 22.40 7.69
C LEU A 250 -11.18 23.60 8.32
N ALA A 251 -10.63 24.18 9.39
CA ALA A 251 -11.19 25.38 10.03
C ALA A 251 -11.21 26.58 9.06
N VAL A 252 -10.13 26.76 8.29
CA VAL A 252 -10.04 27.82 7.26
C VAL A 252 -10.99 27.53 6.10
N ALA A 253 -11.05 26.30 5.63
CA ALA A 253 -11.96 25.89 4.54
C ALA A 253 -13.45 26.12 4.87
N MET A 254 -13.80 26.11 6.16
CA MET A 254 -15.16 26.37 6.63
C MET A 254 -15.49 27.87 6.82
N ASN A 255 -14.50 28.74 6.76
CA ASN A 255 -14.71 30.18 6.92
C ASN A 255 -15.22 30.77 5.58
N PRO A 256 -16.43 31.34 5.54
CA PRO A 256 -17.01 31.93 4.32
C PRO A 256 -16.19 33.09 3.74
N SER A 257 -15.44 33.80 4.61
CA SER A 257 -14.61 34.94 4.22
C SER A 257 -13.24 34.55 3.66
N SER A 258 -12.84 33.25 3.78
CA SER A 258 -11.55 32.75 3.31
C SER A 258 -11.49 32.62 1.79
N ILE A 259 -10.43 33.14 1.20
CA ILE A 259 -10.12 32.95 -0.23
C ILE A 259 -9.77 31.47 -0.49
N LEU A 260 -8.93 30.88 0.38
CA LEU A 260 -8.54 29.47 0.30
C LEU A 260 -9.76 28.55 0.43
N GLY A 261 -10.68 28.84 1.37
CA GLY A 261 -11.92 28.10 1.51
C GLY A 261 -12.79 28.14 0.25
N ARG A 262 -12.88 29.28 -0.42
CA ARG A 262 -13.57 29.44 -1.71
C ARG A 262 -12.86 28.67 -2.83
N ALA A 263 -11.52 28.74 -2.89
CA ALA A 263 -10.72 28.00 -3.87
C ALA A 263 -10.90 26.49 -3.71
N LEU A 264 -10.91 25.96 -2.49
CA LEU A 264 -11.17 24.54 -2.20
C LEU A 264 -12.64 24.13 -2.45
N SER A 265 -13.55 25.09 -2.58
CA SER A 265 -14.98 24.86 -2.77
C SER A 265 -15.44 24.98 -4.23
N VAL A 266 -14.53 25.10 -5.20
CA VAL A 266 -14.87 25.15 -6.63
C VAL A 266 -15.56 23.88 -7.09
N ARG A 267 -16.41 24.00 -8.12
CA ARG A 267 -17.25 22.89 -8.61
C ARG A 267 -16.48 21.61 -8.91
N PRO A 268 -15.31 21.61 -9.60
CA PRO A 268 -14.57 20.39 -9.87
C PRO A 268 -14.10 19.68 -8.59
N LEU A 269 -13.53 20.39 -7.63
CA LEU A 269 -13.07 19.80 -6.37
C LEU A 269 -14.22 19.23 -5.55
N ARG A 270 -15.36 19.93 -5.49
CA ARG A 270 -16.57 19.42 -4.83
C ARG A 270 -17.12 18.17 -5.54
N TYR A 271 -17.02 18.12 -6.86
CA TYR A 271 -17.43 16.95 -7.65
C TYR A 271 -16.55 15.75 -7.30
N ILE A 272 -15.23 15.88 -7.31
CA ILE A 272 -14.27 14.83 -6.92
C ILE A 272 -14.51 14.43 -5.46
N GLY A 273 -14.61 15.40 -4.55
CA GLY A 273 -14.83 15.14 -3.12
C GLY A 273 -16.12 14.36 -2.84
N SER A 274 -17.17 14.55 -3.64
CA SER A 274 -18.42 13.80 -3.46
C SER A 274 -18.31 12.32 -3.88
N ARG A 275 -17.28 11.94 -4.65
CA ARG A 275 -16.96 10.57 -5.09
C ARG A 275 -15.80 9.96 -4.29
N SER A 276 -15.22 10.70 -3.35
CA SER A 276 -14.02 10.28 -2.62
C SER A 276 -14.17 8.93 -1.91
N PHE A 277 -15.37 8.62 -1.39
CA PHE A 277 -15.62 7.33 -0.75
C PHE A 277 -15.67 6.17 -1.76
N SER A 278 -16.33 6.35 -2.90
CA SER A 278 -16.34 5.37 -3.98
C SER A 278 -14.93 5.18 -4.56
N LEU A 279 -14.18 6.28 -4.78
CA LEU A 279 -12.80 6.21 -5.23
C LEU A 279 -11.91 5.46 -4.23
N TYR A 280 -12.06 5.74 -2.93
CA TYR A 280 -11.37 5.03 -1.87
C TYR A 280 -11.66 3.51 -1.88
N LEU A 281 -12.89 3.09 -2.14
CA LEU A 281 -13.22 1.67 -2.14
C LEU A 281 -12.64 0.92 -3.34
N VAL A 282 -12.63 1.54 -4.52
CA VAL A 282 -12.23 0.84 -5.75
C VAL A 282 -10.75 0.96 -6.07
N HIS A 283 -10.02 2.00 -5.56
CA HIS A 283 -8.66 2.28 -6.01
C HIS A 283 -7.69 1.14 -5.68
N TYR A 284 -7.73 0.65 -4.44
CA TYR A 284 -6.75 -0.32 -3.97
C TYR A 284 -6.86 -1.67 -4.71
N PRO A 285 -8.03 -2.36 -4.73
CA PRO A 285 -8.15 -3.62 -5.47
C PRO A 285 -7.87 -3.47 -6.97
N LEU A 286 -8.24 -2.33 -7.59
CA LEU A 286 -7.94 -2.11 -9.00
C LEU A 286 -6.45 -1.90 -9.26
N LEU A 287 -5.75 -1.14 -8.40
CA LEU A 287 -4.31 -0.94 -8.54
C LEU A 287 -3.55 -2.26 -8.37
N GLU A 288 -3.93 -3.10 -7.40
CA GLU A 288 -3.33 -4.43 -7.22
C GLU A 288 -3.54 -5.35 -8.44
N MET A 289 -4.71 -5.25 -9.10
CA MET A 289 -5.00 -6.02 -10.31
C MET A 289 -4.32 -5.46 -11.57
N MET A 290 -4.17 -4.13 -11.68
CA MET A 290 -3.53 -3.48 -12.83
C MET A 290 -2.00 -3.50 -12.75
N ASN A 291 -1.44 -3.65 -11.57
CA ASN A 291 0.00 -3.74 -11.35
C ASN A 291 0.32 -5.09 -10.70
N PRO A 292 0.29 -6.18 -11.49
CA PRO A 292 0.61 -7.50 -10.95
C PRO A 292 2.03 -7.50 -10.40
N ALA A 293 2.25 -8.21 -9.30
CA ALA A 293 3.54 -8.30 -8.64
C ALA A 293 4.64 -8.88 -9.54
N THR A 294 4.25 -9.67 -10.55
CA THR A 294 5.15 -10.21 -11.57
C THR A 294 5.69 -9.17 -12.55
N ARG A 295 5.21 -7.92 -12.48
CA ARG A 295 5.72 -6.84 -13.34
C ARG A 295 7.14 -6.45 -12.90
N THR A 296 8.09 -6.64 -13.79
CA THR A 296 9.52 -6.35 -13.54
C THR A 296 9.99 -5.02 -14.16
N THR A 297 9.12 -4.32 -14.91
CA THR A 297 9.43 -3.06 -15.58
C THR A 297 8.65 -1.90 -14.97
N ASP A 298 9.24 -0.73 -14.97
CA ASP A 298 8.56 0.50 -14.55
C ASP A 298 7.33 0.81 -15.40
N LEU A 299 6.37 1.49 -14.78
CA LEU A 299 5.18 1.98 -15.48
C LEU A 299 5.54 3.07 -16.46
N ALA A 300 5.20 2.91 -17.74
CA ALA A 300 5.28 3.97 -18.71
C ALA A 300 4.34 5.14 -18.34
N TRP A 301 4.71 6.38 -18.72
CA TRP A 301 3.92 7.57 -18.34
C TRP A 301 2.46 7.52 -18.78
N TRP A 302 2.15 6.90 -19.93
CA TRP A 302 0.79 6.74 -20.43
C TRP A 302 -0.03 5.71 -19.65
N GLU A 303 0.60 4.69 -19.05
CA GLU A 303 -0.07 3.70 -18.20
C GLU A 303 -0.62 4.34 -16.93
N TRP A 304 0.10 5.32 -16.35
CA TRP A 304 -0.42 6.12 -15.26
C TRP A 304 -1.71 6.85 -15.62
N ILE A 305 -1.80 7.37 -16.86
CA ILE A 305 -3.02 8.03 -17.35
C ILE A 305 -4.15 7.01 -17.51
N VAL A 306 -3.86 5.85 -18.12
CA VAL A 306 -4.85 4.78 -18.30
C VAL A 306 -5.38 4.30 -16.93
N GLN A 307 -4.49 4.04 -15.98
CA GLN A 307 -4.88 3.63 -14.63
C GLN A 307 -5.76 4.70 -13.95
N ALA A 308 -5.37 5.97 -14.04
CA ALA A 308 -6.17 7.07 -13.49
C ALA A 308 -7.57 7.16 -14.13
N LEU A 309 -7.69 6.95 -15.43
CA LEU A 309 -8.97 6.92 -16.14
C LEU A 309 -9.82 5.71 -15.71
N VAL A 310 -9.24 4.52 -15.66
CA VAL A 310 -9.94 3.30 -15.20
C VAL A 310 -10.45 3.49 -13.78
N LEU A 311 -9.61 3.98 -12.87
CA LEU A 311 -10.00 4.30 -11.50
C LEU A 311 -11.15 5.30 -11.45
N TRP A 312 -11.06 6.37 -12.23
CA TRP A 312 -12.07 7.41 -12.26
C TRP A 312 -13.43 6.88 -12.77
N PHE A 313 -13.46 6.19 -13.92
CA PHE A 313 -14.70 5.67 -14.49
C PHE A 313 -15.32 4.59 -13.61
N THR A 314 -14.50 3.71 -13.02
CA THR A 314 -14.98 2.69 -12.09
C THR A 314 -15.54 3.32 -10.81
N ALA A 315 -14.86 4.34 -10.25
CA ALA A 315 -15.36 5.06 -9.09
C ALA A 315 -16.68 5.79 -9.38
N GLU A 316 -16.82 6.43 -10.55
CA GLU A 316 -18.08 7.08 -10.97
C GLU A 316 -19.19 6.06 -11.14
N ALA A 317 -18.93 4.92 -11.80
CA ALA A 317 -19.92 3.84 -11.93
C ALA A 317 -20.35 3.30 -10.56
N PHE A 318 -19.38 3.05 -9.67
CA PHE A 318 -19.63 2.60 -8.30
C PHE A 318 -20.46 3.63 -7.50
N TYR A 319 -20.10 4.91 -7.62
CA TYR A 319 -20.85 6.01 -7.00
C TYR A 319 -22.31 6.02 -7.46
N GLN A 320 -22.55 5.96 -8.76
CA GLN A 320 -23.90 6.03 -9.33
C GLN A 320 -24.75 4.80 -8.98
N LEU A 321 -24.16 3.61 -9.02
CA LEU A 321 -24.90 2.35 -8.83
C LEU A 321 -25.05 1.97 -7.35
N VAL A 322 -24.08 2.30 -6.51
CA VAL A 322 -24.02 1.77 -5.14
C VAL A 322 -24.18 2.86 -4.08
N GLU A 323 -23.52 4.03 -4.23
CA GLU A 323 -23.51 5.06 -3.18
C GLU A 323 -24.65 6.07 -3.33
N HIS A 324 -24.90 6.60 -4.53
CA HIS A 324 -25.76 7.79 -4.73
C HIS A 324 -27.27 7.48 -4.70
N ALA A 325 -27.68 6.29 -5.10
CA ALA A 325 -29.09 5.90 -5.23
C ALA A 325 -30.02 6.22 -4.03
N PRO A 326 -29.56 6.27 -2.75
CA PRO A 326 -30.42 6.63 -1.63
C PRO A 326 -30.72 8.12 -1.47
N ARG A 327 -29.87 9.02 -2.00
CA ARG A 327 -30.00 10.47 -1.79
C ARG A 327 -31.04 11.11 -2.68
N ALA A 328 -31.13 10.65 -3.92
CA ALA A 328 -32.06 11.16 -4.92
C ALA A 328 -33.54 10.97 -4.55
N LEU A 329 -33.86 9.92 -3.78
CA LEU A 329 -35.23 9.70 -3.26
C LEU A 329 -35.66 10.70 -2.20
N ALA A 330 -34.74 11.09 -1.32
CA ALA A 330 -35.05 12.06 -0.25
C ALA A 330 -35.30 13.46 -0.85
N GLU A 331 -34.62 13.79 -1.96
CA GLU A 331 -34.79 15.05 -2.67
C GLU A 331 -36.05 15.03 -3.58
N ALA A 332 -36.35 13.90 -4.21
CA ALA A 332 -37.56 13.75 -5.02
C ALA A 332 -38.87 13.72 -4.22
N ALA A 333 -38.79 13.41 -2.92
CA ALA A 333 -39.93 13.36 -2.01
C ALA A 333 -40.32 14.74 -1.43
N GLN A 334 -39.53 15.81 -1.66
CA GLN A 334 -39.86 17.15 -1.18
C GLN A 334 -40.90 17.79 -2.12
N PRO A 335 -42.06 18.25 -1.60
CA PRO A 335 -43.06 18.89 -2.41
C PRO A 335 -42.57 20.26 -2.90
N VAL A 336 -42.35 20.39 -4.20
CA VAL A 336 -42.07 21.67 -4.84
C VAL A 336 -43.42 22.38 -5.04
N ALA A 337 -43.58 23.52 -4.36
CA ALA A 337 -44.74 24.40 -4.59
C ALA A 337 -44.62 25.06 -5.98
N VAL A 338 -45.37 24.55 -6.94
CA VAL A 338 -45.39 25.06 -8.32
C VAL A 338 -46.81 25.48 -8.73
N THR A 339 -46.92 26.64 -9.35
CA THR A 339 -48.16 27.23 -9.86
C THR A 339 -48.84 26.40 -10.95
N ARG A 340 -50.20 26.48 -11.02
CA ARG A 340 -51.10 25.56 -11.79
C ARG A 340 -50.85 25.40 -13.32
N ALA A 341 -50.22 26.36 -14.00
CA ALA A 341 -50.09 26.34 -15.46
C ALA A 341 -48.78 25.64 -15.97
N GLN A 342 -47.71 25.63 -15.18
CA GLN A 342 -46.46 24.89 -15.47
C GLN A 342 -46.56 23.41 -15.10
N ASN A 343 -47.72 22.94 -14.69
CA ASN A 343 -47.93 21.75 -13.88
C ASN A 343 -47.92 20.43 -14.69
N ARG A 344 -48.23 20.42 -16.02
CA ARG A 344 -48.30 19.17 -16.79
C ARG A 344 -46.94 18.70 -17.28
N GLN A 345 -46.11 19.58 -17.83
CA GLN A 345 -44.74 19.22 -18.25
C GLN A 345 -43.82 18.93 -17.06
N ALA A 346 -43.94 19.74 -15.98
CA ALA A 346 -43.21 19.52 -14.75
C ALA A 346 -43.62 18.21 -14.05
N LYS A 347 -44.92 17.84 -14.06
CA LYS A 347 -45.38 16.55 -13.54
C LYS A 347 -44.90 15.36 -14.39
N ALA A 348 -44.89 15.47 -15.71
CA ALA A 348 -44.37 14.42 -16.58
C ALA A 348 -42.86 14.24 -16.42
N ALA A 349 -42.11 15.34 -16.32
CA ALA A 349 -40.66 15.29 -16.04
C ALA A 349 -40.34 14.73 -14.63
N ALA A 350 -41.14 15.11 -13.64
CA ALA A 350 -40.99 14.56 -12.27
C ALA A 350 -41.36 13.07 -12.22
N ALA A 351 -42.42 12.64 -12.92
CA ALA A 351 -42.78 11.22 -13.01
C ALA A 351 -41.71 10.39 -13.74
N LYS A 352 -41.13 10.92 -14.83
CA LYS A 352 -40.02 10.27 -15.54
C LYS A 352 -38.76 10.17 -14.65
N ARG A 353 -38.43 11.24 -13.91
CA ARG A 353 -37.33 11.22 -12.92
C ARG A 353 -37.59 10.21 -11.81
N ALA A 354 -38.78 10.18 -11.24
CA ALA A 354 -39.17 9.20 -10.22
C ALA A 354 -39.12 7.75 -10.73
N GLY A 355 -39.50 7.53 -12.03
CA GLY A 355 -39.34 6.22 -12.66
C GLY A 355 -37.89 5.78 -12.77
N ILE A 356 -36.99 6.65 -13.24
CA ILE A 356 -35.55 6.38 -13.35
C ILE A 356 -34.98 6.08 -11.98
N GLU A 357 -35.37 6.85 -10.96
CA GLU A 357 -34.86 6.62 -9.59
C GLU A 357 -35.36 5.31 -8.97
N ARG A 358 -36.61 4.91 -9.27
CA ARG A 358 -37.11 3.58 -8.86
C ARG A 358 -36.28 2.45 -9.47
N VAL A 359 -36.02 2.53 -10.78
CA VAL A 359 -35.16 1.53 -11.46
C VAL A 359 -33.77 1.47 -10.84
N ARG A 360 -33.12 2.61 -10.59
CA ARG A 360 -31.81 2.66 -9.92
C ARG A 360 -31.81 1.98 -8.55
N ILE A 361 -32.87 2.18 -7.76
CA ILE A 361 -32.99 1.57 -6.44
C ILE A 361 -33.18 0.06 -6.55
N ILE A 362 -33.99 -0.40 -7.48
CA ILE A 362 -34.17 -1.83 -7.73
C ILE A 362 -32.83 -2.44 -8.17
N CYS A 363 -32.16 -1.85 -9.16
CA CYS A 363 -30.84 -2.31 -9.61
C CYS A 363 -29.84 -2.36 -8.46
N ARG A 364 -29.75 -1.30 -7.63
CA ARG A 364 -28.88 -1.30 -6.44
C ARG A 364 -29.22 -2.43 -5.48
N ARG A 365 -30.49 -2.63 -5.17
CA ARG A 365 -30.90 -3.71 -4.25
C ARG A 365 -30.53 -5.09 -4.80
N VAL A 366 -30.71 -5.29 -6.09
CA VAL A 366 -30.32 -6.54 -6.77
C VAL A 366 -28.79 -6.72 -6.73
N ILE A 367 -28.03 -5.70 -7.10
CA ILE A 367 -26.56 -5.74 -7.06
C ILE A 367 -26.08 -6.05 -5.64
N VAL A 368 -26.58 -5.34 -4.64
CA VAL A 368 -26.18 -5.56 -3.23
C VAL A 368 -26.58 -6.96 -2.77
N ALA A 369 -27.75 -7.48 -3.15
CA ALA A 369 -28.19 -8.82 -2.78
C ALA A 369 -27.32 -9.92 -3.42
N ILE A 370 -26.99 -9.79 -4.71
CA ILE A 370 -26.09 -10.72 -5.41
C ILE A 370 -24.70 -10.68 -4.78
N CYS A 371 -24.16 -9.48 -4.57
CA CYS A 371 -22.83 -9.33 -3.95
C CYS A 371 -22.82 -9.83 -2.49
N ALA A 372 -23.92 -9.64 -1.74
CA ALA A 372 -24.03 -10.19 -0.38
C ALA A 372 -24.03 -11.72 -0.38
N ALA A 373 -24.78 -12.35 -1.30
CA ALA A 373 -24.75 -13.79 -1.46
C ALA A 373 -23.35 -14.29 -1.84
N ALA A 374 -22.68 -13.63 -2.80
CA ALA A 374 -21.32 -13.96 -3.21
C ALA A 374 -20.32 -13.80 -2.05
N THR A 375 -20.40 -12.71 -1.27
CA THR A 375 -19.55 -12.49 -0.10
C THR A 375 -19.79 -13.56 0.98
N VAL A 376 -21.03 -13.93 1.24
CA VAL A 376 -21.35 -15.01 2.21
C VAL A 376 -20.79 -16.33 1.70
N LEU A 377 -20.96 -16.68 0.43
CA LEU A 377 -20.39 -17.90 -0.15
C LEU A 377 -18.85 -17.89 -0.04
N LEU A 378 -18.21 -16.78 -0.34
CA LEU A 378 -16.76 -16.64 -0.19
C LEU A 378 -16.29 -16.90 1.24
N CYS A 379 -17.04 -16.43 2.24
CA CYS A 379 -16.69 -16.58 3.67
C CYS A 379 -16.99 -17.97 4.24
N VAL A 380 -18.05 -18.64 3.76
CA VAL A 380 -18.62 -19.83 4.43
C VAL A 380 -18.26 -21.12 3.71
N LEU A 381 -18.07 -21.10 2.38
CA LEU A 381 -17.77 -22.34 1.66
C LEU A 381 -16.38 -22.86 2.04
N PRO A 382 -16.28 -24.14 2.48
CA PRO A 382 -15.01 -24.77 2.83
C PRO A 382 -14.29 -25.26 1.56
N LEU A 383 -14.00 -24.34 0.64
CA LEU A 383 -13.27 -24.64 -0.59
C LEU A 383 -11.77 -24.38 -0.38
N ASP A 384 -10.95 -25.17 -1.05
CA ASP A 384 -9.52 -24.87 -1.16
C ASP A 384 -9.32 -23.75 -2.17
N TRP A 385 -9.32 -22.51 -1.66
CA TRP A 385 -9.14 -21.31 -2.46
C TRP A 385 -7.76 -21.22 -3.09
N ASN A 386 -6.74 -21.85 -2.48
CA ASN A 386 -5.39 -21.93 -3.07
C ASN A 386 -5.41 -22.84 -4.29
N ALA A 387 -6.01 -24.04 -4.21
CA ALA A 387 -6.15 -24.93 -5.34
C ALA A 387 -6.95 -24.31 -6.50
N ILE A 388 -8.04 -23.57 -6.18
CA ILE A 388 -8.81 -22.83 -7.19
C ILE A 388 -7.96 -21.76 -7.87
N ALA A 389 -7.19 -20.99 -7.09
CA ALA A 389 -6.30 -19.95 -7.60
C ALA A 389 -5.22 -20.55 -8.50
N GLN A 390 -4.55 -21.62 -8.07
CA GLN A 390 -3.53 -22.32 -8.85
C GLN A 390 -4.08 -22.89 -10.15
N ALA A 391 -5.23 -23.57 -10.11
CA ALA A 391 -5.89 -24.10 -11.31
C ALA A 391 -6.25 -22.99 -12.31
N ARG A 392 -6.70 -21.83 -11.82
CA ARG A 392 -7.02 -20.69 -12.67
C ARG A 392 -5.76 -20.02 -13.22
N SER A 393 -4.72 -19.84 -12.43
CA SER A 393 -3.41 -19.32 -12.88
C SER A 393 -2.83 -20.19 -13.99
N ALA A 394 -2.88 -21.51 -13.85
CA ALA A 394 -2.43 -22.45 -14.88
C ALA A 394 -3.21 -22.31 -16.21
N GLN A 395 -4.50 -21.96 -16.15
CA GLN A 395 -5.31 -21.69 -17.35
C GLN A 395 -4.93 -20.38 -18.04
N LEU A 396 -4.49 -19.37 -17.29
CA LEU A 396 -4.15 -18.05 -17.84
C LEU A 396 -2.73 -18.01 -18.45
N ARG A 397 -1.78 -18.79 -17.92
CA ARG A 397 -0.39 -18.83 -18.40
C ARG A 397 -0.21 -19.17 -19.90
N PRO A 398 -0.88 -20.15 -20.52
CA PRO A 398 -0.67 -20.44 -21.94
C PRO A 398 -1.11 -19.31 -22.88
N VAL A 399 -2.05 -18.48 -22.48
CA VAL A 399 -2.52 -17.33 -23.28
C VAL A 399 -1.45 -16.23 -23.31
N VAL A 400 -0.81 -15.94 -22.18
CA VAL A 400 0.25 -14.92 -22.07
C VAL A 400 1.51 -15.36 -22.81
N ALA A 401 1.90 -16.64 -22.73
CA ALA A 401 3.07 -17.19 -23.43
C ALA A 401 2.88 -17.22 -24.97
N GLN A 402 1.65 -17.34 -25.46
CA GLN A 402 1.36 -17.25 -26.90
C GLN A 402 1.39 -15.81 -27.41
N THR A 403 0.92 -14.86 -26.61
CA THR A 403 0.93 -13.43 -26.97
C THR A 403 2.34 -12.88 -26.99
N SER A 404 3.20 -13.23 -26.04
CA SER A 404 4.61 -12.83 -26.01
C SER A 404 5.42 -13.45 -27.15
N LYS A 405 5.15 -14.72 -27.54
CA LYS A 405 5.75 -15.35 -28.71
C LYS A 405 5.30 -14.75 -30.04
N GLN A 406 4.09 -14.21 -30.11
CA GLN A 406 3.60 -13.47 -31.28
C GLN A 406 4.21 -12.06 -31.35
N GLN A 407 4.38 -11.40 -30.22
CA GLN A 407 5.00 -10.08 -30.12
C GLN A 407 6.51 -10.13 -30.46
N SER A 408 7.26 -11.12 -29.93
CA SER A 408 8.66 -11.34 -30.29
C SER A 408 8.88 -11.80 -31.74
N LYS A 409 7.88 -12.38 -32.39
CA LYS A 409 7.92 -12.67 -33.84
C LYS A 409 7.58 -11.45 -34.70
N SER A 410 6.77 -10.51 -34.19
CA SER A 410 6.46 -9.25 -34.83
C SER A 410 7.67 -8.31 -34.78
N ASP A 411 8.34 -8.26 -33.64
CA ASP A 411 9.53 -7.42 -33.45
C ASP A 411 10.75 -7.94 -34.24
N LYS A 412 10.94 -9.27 -34.37
CA LYS A 412 11.94 -9.84 -35.27
C LYS A 412 11.65 -9.61 -36.75
N LYS A 413 10.37 -9.46 -37.13
CA LYS A 413 10.01 -9.21 -38.53
C LYS A 413 10.12 -7.72 -38.92
N SER A 414 10.14 -6.82 -37.96
CA SER A 414 10.40 -5.39 -38.18
C SER A 414 11.90 -5.05 -38.16
N THR A 415 12.75 -5.88 -37.53
CA THR A 415 14.22 -5.71 -37.54
C THR A 415 14.88 -6.25 -38.79
N ASP A 416 14.30 -7.29 -39.42
CA ASP A 416 14.84 -7.86 -40.68
C ASP A 416 14.49 -7.07 -41.95
N ALA A 417 13.73 -5.95 -41.83
CA ALA A 417 13.35 -5.12 -42.98
C ALA A 417 14.12 -3.80 -43.08
N SER A 418 15.06 -3.51 -42.17
CA SER A 418 15.82 -2.26 -42.14
C SER A 418 17.33 -2.40 -42.34
N ASP A 419 17.85 -3.59 -42.58
CA ASP A 419 19.29 -3.85 -42.79
C ASP A 419 19.64 -4.15 -44.25
N GLN A 420 19.26 -3.26 -45.17
CA GLN A 420 19.89 -3.13 -46.49
C GLN A 420 19.93 -1.67 -46.90
N SER A 421 20.82 -0.91 -46.31
CA SER A 421 21.56 0.21 -46.92
C SER A 421 22.34 0.93 -45.81
N GLU A 422 23.63 0.82 -45.95
CA GLU A 422 24.70 1.78 -45.68
C GLU A 422 25.90 1.14 -45.01
N GLN A 423 26.75 0.56 -45.86
CA GLN A 423 28.20 0.51 -45.62
C GLN A 423 28.80 1.84 -46.08
N GLN A 424 29.37 2.62 -45.13
CA GLN A 424 30.69 3.25 -45.31
C GLN A 424 31.05 4.21 -44.16
N ALA A 425 32.26 3.92 -43.65
CA ALA A 425 33.24 4.85 -43.04
C ALA A 425 32.82 5.51 -41.68
N SER A 426 33.63 5.53 -40.68
CA SER A 426 35.08 5.60 -40.49
C SER A 426 35.47 5.46 -39.03
N ASP A 427 36.56 4.79 -38.81
CA ASP A 427 37.62 4.85 -37.79
C ASP A 427 37.56 5.77 -36.57
N THR A 428 38.17 5.19 -35.53
CA THR A 428 38.86 5.72 -34.34
C THR A 428 38.03 5.88 -33.07
N ASP A 429 38.18 4.97 -32.11
CA ASP A 429 39.16 5.09 -31.04
C ASP A 429 39.30 3.77 -30.26
N SER A 430 40.53 3.29 -30.25
CA SER A 430 41.00 2.16 -29.50
C SER A 430 41.20 2.58 -28.03
N ALA A 431 40.50 1.98 -27.10
CA ALA A 431 40.93 1.94 -25.71
C ALA A 431 41.37 0.53 -25.38
N ASP A 432 42.62 0.41 -25.01
CA ASP A 432 43.37 -0.79 -24.64
C ASP A 432 42.56 -1.82 -23.84
N GLN A 433 42.26 -2.94 -24.48
CA GLN A 433 42.12 -4.22 -23.79
C GLN A 433 43.51 -4.87 -23.76
N GLN A 434 44.24 -4.66 -22.68
CA GLN A 434 45.34 -5.54 -22.32
C GLN A 434 44.80 -6.93 -22.16
N ALA A 435 45.11 -7.81 -23.10
CA ALA A 435 44.99 -9.24 -22.93
C ALA A 435 45.92 -9.64 -21.78
N GLN A 436 45.34 -9.81 -20.59
CA GLN A 436 45.95 -10.53 -19.48
C GLN A 436 45.91 -12.01 -19.85
N GLU A 437 47.07 -12.64 -19.86
CA GLU A 437 47.21 -14.11 -19.98
C GLU A 437 46.26 -14.78 -19.02
N ASP A 438 45.36 -15.58 -19.60
CA ASP A 438 44.41 -16.43 -18.87
C ASP A 438 45.19 -17.54 -18.17
N ASP A 439 45.38 -17.42 -16.85
CA ASP A 439 46.02 -18.45 -16.04
C ASP A 439 45.08 -19.63 -15.73
N GLY A 440 43.95 -19.72 -16.45
CA GLY A 440 42.99 -20.81 -16.32
C GLY A 440 42.11 -20.73 -15.07
N LYS A 441 42.17 -19.62 -14.30
CA LYS A 441 41.32 -19.41 -13.11
C LYS A 441 40.08 -18.63 -13.47
N LEU A 442 38.93 -19.15 -13.07
CA LEU A 442 37.64 -18.48 -13.20
C LEU A 442 37.62 -17.23 -12.32
N LYS A 443 37.17 -16.10 -12.89
CA LYS A 443 36.99 -14.87 -12.13
C LYS A 443 35.54 -14.73 -11.70
N PRO A 444 35.26 -14.33 -10.45
CA PRO A 444 33.89 -14.07 -10.01
C PRO A 444 33.23 -12.98 -10.83
N VAL A 445 31.95 -13.19 -11.18
CA VAL A 445 31.10 -12.22 -11.90
C VAL A 445 29.97 -11.78 -10.99
N ALA A 446 30.03 -10.52 -10.54
CA ALA A 446 29.03 -9.87 -9.69
C ALA A 446 29.04 -8.37 -9.95
N GLU A 447 28.04 -7.63 -9.51
CA GLU A 447 28.00 -6.16 -9.56
C GLU A 447 29.21 -5.57 -8.81
N LYS A 448 29.51 -6.13 -7.64
CA LYS A 448 30.74 -5.85 -6.87
C LYS A 448 31.28 -7.14 -6.30
N VAL A 449 32.58 -7.41 -6.43
CA VAL A 449 33.28 -8.55 -5.86
C VAL A 449 34.03 -8.10 -4.61
N PRO A 450 34.02 -8.88 -3.50
CA PRO A 450 34.86 -8.58 -2.33
C PRO A 450 36.34 -8.61 -2.73
N GLU A 451 37.11 -7.56 -2.36
CA GLU A 451 38.52 -7.43 -2.74
C GLU A 451 39.42 -8.54 -2.15
N ASN A 452 39.00 -9.14 -1.03
CA ASN A 452 39.70 -10.22 -0.34
C ASN A 452 39.12 -11.62 -0.66
N LEU A 453 38.32 -11.76 -1.70
CA LEU A 453 37.81 -13.06 -2.12
C LEU A 453 38.90 -13.85 -2.84
N ASP A 454 39.29 -14.97 -2.29
CA ASP A 454 40.23 -15.92 -2.92
C ASP A 454 39.48 -17.06 -3.59
N THR A 455 39.49 -17.07 -4.91
CA THR A 455 38.86 -18.12 -5.74
C THR A 455 39.87 -19.15 -6.27
N SER A 456 41.14 -19.05 -5.87
CA SER A 456 42.25 -19.83 -6.45
C SER A 456 42.11 -21.34 -6.28
N SER A 457 41.39 -21.79 -5.25
CA SER A 457 41.13 -23.22 -4.96
C SER A 457 39.83 -23.74 -5.59
N TRP A 458 39.02 -22.88 -6.19
CA TRP A 458 37.72 -23.26 -6.74
C TRP A 458 37.86 -23.69 -8.21
N THR A 459 37.02 -24.65 -8.58
CA THR A 459 36.92 -25.16 -9.95
C THR A 459 35.49 -25.07 -10.44
N TYR A 460 35.31 -24.86 -11.73
CA TYR A 460 34.00 -24.87 -12.38
C TYR A 460 33.99 -25.91 -13.52
N ASP A 461 33.00 -26.80 -13.49
CA ASP A 461 32.75 -27.73 -14.58
C ASP A 461 31.63 -27.22 -15.48
N ALA A 462 31.97 -26.70 -16.62
CA ALA A 462 31.02 -26.18 -17.60
C ALA A 462 30.05 -27.23 -18.17
N SER A 463 30.39 -28.52 -18.09
CA SER A 463 29.51 -29.58 -18.58
C SER A 463 28.36 -29.90 -17.62
N THR A 464 28.59 -29.75 -16.34
CA THR A 464 27.61 -30.05 -15.28
C THR A 464 27.08 -28.78 -14.58
N GLY A 465 27.72 -27.62 -14.76
CA GLY A 465 27.40 -26.37 -14.07
C GLY A 465 27.83 -26.36 -12.59
N VAL A 466 28.66 -27.32 -12.16
CA VAL A 466 29.08 -27.49 -10.78
C VAL A 466 30.29 -26.59 -10.47
N CYS A 467 30.19 -25.81 -9.39
CA CYS A 467 31.27 -25.00 -8.85
C CYS A 467 31.68 -25.54 -7.47
N SER A 468 32.98 -25.71 -7.24
CA SER A 468 33.52 -26.31 -5.99
C SER A 468 33.63 -25.31 -4.84
N ALA A 469 33.18 -24.07 -5.00
CA ALA A 469 33.11 -23.06 -3.93
C ALA A 469 32.33 -23.60 -2.72
N ASP A 470 32.70 -23.13 -1.54
CA ASP A 470 32.12 -23.53 -0.25
C ASP A 470 31.47 -22.37 0.51
N PRO A 471 30.41 -21.73 -0.02
CA PRO A 471 29.76 -20.64 0.66
C PRO A 471 28.93 -21.10 1.87
N LEU A 472 28.82 -20.24 2.89
CA LEU A 472 27.74 -20.27 3.86
C LEU A 472 26.63 -19.33 3.35
N ILE A 473 25.47 -19.88 3.02
CA ILE A 473 24.35 -19.15 2.44
C ILE A 473 23.24 -19.00 3.49
N ILE A 474 23.10 -17.79 4.06
CA ILE A 474 22.03 -17.47 5.03
C ILE A 474 20.96 -16.67 4.31
N THR A 475 19.75 -17.23 4.23
CA THR A 475 18.71 -16.67 3.36
C THR A 475 17.31 -16.69 3.97
N ASP A 476 16.41 -16.01 3.28
CA ASP A 476 14.96 -16.06 3.50
C ASP A 476 14.25 -17.03 2.53
N SER A 477 12.94 -16.82 2.33
CA SER A 477 12.11 -17.67 1.48
C SER A 477 12.43 -17.57 -0.02
N VAL A 478 13.09 -16.52 -0.48
CA VAL A 478 13.34 -16.30 -1.91
C VAL A 478 14.37 -17.30 -2.41
N ALA A 479 15.57 -17.30 -1.83
CA ALA A 479 16.64 -18.22 -2.23
C ALA A 479 16.31 -19.68 -1.89
N MET A 480 15.42 -19.94 -0.92
CA MET A 480 14.93 -21.30 -0.63
C MET A 480 14.26 -21.93 -1.84
N GLY A 481 13.70 -21.13 -2.77
CA GLY A 481 13.16 -21.63 -4.05
C GLY A 481 14.22 -22.22 -4.96
N ALA A 482 15.47 -21.77 -4.88
CA ALA A 482 16.58 -22.25 -5.70
C ALA A 482 17.37 -23.40 -5.04
N ARG A 483 17.04 -23.80 -3.82
CA ARG A 483 17.80 -24.77 -3.03
C ARG A 483 18.12 -26.06 -3.78
N SER A 484 17.13 -26.66 -4.45
CA SER A 484 17.34 -27.94 -5.15
C SER A 484 18.36 -27.84 -6.28
N VAL A 485 18.53 -26.66 -6.87
CA VAL A 485 19.52 -26.40 -7.92
C VAL A 485 20.88 -26.04 -7.28
N LEU A 486 20.86 -25.24 -6.22
CA LEU A 486 22.08 -24.89 -5.46
C LEU A 486 22.74 -26.13 -4.82
N ASP A 487 21.97 -27.05 -4.23
CA ASP A 487 22.50 -28.33 -3.68
C ASP A 487 23.28 -29.15 -4.75
N VAL A 488 22.92 -29.02 -6.01
CA VAL A 488 23.60 -29.70 -7.12
C VAL A 488 24.78 -28.90 -7.65
N THR A 489 24.61 -27.58 -7.82
CA THR A 489 25.60 -26.72 -8.47
C THR A 489 26.68 -26.22 -7.52
N LEU A 490 26.41 -26.18 -6.19
CA LEU A 490 27.32 -25.81 -5.11
C LEU A 490 27.37 -26.90 -4.02
N PRO A 491 27.90 -28.09 -4.30
CA PRO A 491 27.80 -29.25 -3.40
C PRO A 491 28.55 -29.05 -2.04
N ASN A 492 29.42 -28.05 -1.93
CA ASN A 492 30.17 -27.73 -0.70
C ASN A 492 29.52 -26.60 0.11
N ALA A 493 28.41 -26.02 -0.37
CA ALA A 493 27.69 -24.99 0.35
C ALA A 493 27.05 -25.51 1.63
N VAL A 494 26.92 -24.62 2.62
CA VAL A 494 26.02 -24.81 3.76
C VAL A 494 24.92 -23.79 3.63
N GLU A 495 23.67 -24.25 3.61
CA GLU A 495 22.49 -23.41 3.44
C GLU A 495 21.64 -23.38 4.71
N ASP A 496 21.36 -22.17 5.21
CA ASP A 496 20.39 -21.91 6.26
C ASP A 496 19.23 -21.04 5.74
N ASN A 497 18.15 -21.72 5.40
CA ASN A 497 16.96 -21.15 4.76
C ASN A 497 15.80 -21.07 5.76
N LYS A 498 15.13 -19.90 5.90
CA LYS A 498 13.95 -19.72 6.75
C LYS A 498 12.96 -18.74 6.16
N VAL A 499 11.71 -19.16 6.03
CA VAL A 499 10.61 -18.30 5.56
C VAL A 499 10.43 -17.10 6.51
N GLY A 500 10.33 -15.90 5.94
CA GLY A 500 10.04 -14.68 6.70
C GLY A 500 11.21 -14.14 7.53
N ARG A 501 12.46 -14.60 7.29
CA ARG A 501 13.64 -14.18 8.04
C ARG A 501 13.99 -12.70 7.78
N PRO A 502 14.03 -11.85 8.82
CA PRO A 502 14.57 -10.51 8.71
C PRO A 502 16.11 -10.51 8.77
N ILE A 503 16.74 -9.52 8.14
CA ILE A 503 18.21 -9.39 8.13
C ILE A 503 18.81 -9.24 9.53
N THR A 504 18.05 -8.73 10.48
CA THR A 504 18.49 -8.55 11.89
C THR A 504 18.78 -9.86 12.63
N GLU A 505 18.32 -11.02 12.12
CA GLU A 505 18.67 -12.34 12.68
C GLU A 505 20.08 -12.80 12.28
N PHE A 506 20.67 -12.22 11.21
CA PHE A 506 21.93 -12.70 10.64
C PHE A 506 23.08 -12.77 11.65
N PRO A 507 23.40 -11.74 12.47
CA PRO A 507 24.57 -11.79 13.35
C PRO A 507 24.54 -12.97 14.33
N ALA A 508 23.38 -13.26 14.92
CA ALA A 508 23.21 -14.37 15.85
C ALA A 508 23.33 -15.74 15.16
N LEU A 509 22.76 -15.87 13.95
CA LEU A 509 22.83 -17.10 13.16
C LEU A 509 24.25 -17.38 12.69
N TYR A 510 24.95 -16.37 12.21
CA TYR A 510 26.33 -16.54 11.78
C TYR A 510 27.23 -17.06 12.93
N GLN A 511 27.06 -16.52 14.15
CA GLN A 511 27.79 -17.04 15.34
C GLN A 511 27.40 -18.49 15.68
N GLN A 512 26.15 -18.90 15.47
CA GLN A 512 25.72 -20.30 15.65
C GLN A 512 26.40 -21.22 14.64
N HIS A 513 26.51 -20.82 13.38
CA HIS A 513 27.20 -21.58 12.32
C HIS A 513 28.70 -21.72 12.63
N LEU A 514 29.35 -20.64 13.05
CA LEU A 514 30.76 -20.71 13.49
C LEU A 514 30.96 -21.68 14.68
N ALA A 515 30.05 -21.67 15.65
CA ALA A 515 30.07 -22.59 16.77
C ALA A 515 29.79 -24.04 16.37
N ALA A 516 29.06 -24.27 15.28
CA ALA A 516 28.81 -25.59 14.69
C ALA A 516 29.96 -26.11 13.81
N GLY A 517 30.96 -25.27 13.51
CA GLY A 517 32.09 -25.62 12.66
C GLY A 517 31.89 -25.30 11.17
N ASP A 518 30.85 -24.55 10.82
CA ASP A 518 30.54 -24.12 9.44
C ASP A 518 31.36 -22.86 9.07
N ASP A 519 32.67 -22.88 9.33
CA ASP A 519 33.55 -21.76 8.96
C ASP A 519 33.94 -21.82 7.47
N LYS A 520 33.07 -21.30 6.61
CA LYS A 520 33.21 -21.33 5.15
C LYS A 520 34.07 -20.19 4.62
N SER A 521 34.59 -20.33 3.39
CA SER A 521 35.52 -19.35 2.79
C SER A 521 34.83 -18.03 2.43
N VAL A 522 33.55 -18.05 2.09
CA VAL A 522 32.74 -16.89 1.74
C VAL A 522 31.33 -17.02 2.31
N VAL A 523 30.71 -15.89 2.61
CA VAL A 523 29.35 -15.82 3.14
C VAL A 523 28.44 -15.17 2.09
N ILE A 524 27.23 -15.69 1.91
CA ILE A 524 26.17 -15.05 1.12
C ILE A 524 25.00 -14.71 2.04
N ALA A 525 24.75 -13.42 2.23
CA ALA A 525 23.63 -12.89 2.99
C ALA A 525 22.50 -12.49 2.03
N ALA A 526 21.66 -13.46 1.63
CA ALA A 526 20.54 -13.23 0.74
C ALA A 526 19.28 -12.90 1.54
N LEU A 527 19.28 -11.72 2.17
CA LEU A 527 18.29 -11.23 3.12
C LEU A 527 17.89 -9.79 2.78
N GLY A 528 16.66 -9.41 3.11
CA GLY A 528 16.19 -8.02 2.91
C GLY A 528 14.78 -7.92 2.36
N ALA A 529 14.27 -8.97 1.71
CA ALA A 529 12.90 -9.01 1.21
C ALA A 529 11.86 -9.02 2.35
N ASN A 530 12.23 -9.59 3.49
CA ASN A 530 11.33 -9.67 4.65
C ASN A 530 11.55 -8.54 5.64
N VAL A 531 10.42 -7.97 6.13
CA VAL A 531 10.42 -6.86 7.11
C VAL A 531 11.34 -5.72 6.63
N ALA A 532 11.08 -5.18 5.44
CA ALA A 532 11.91 -4.17 4.79
C ALA A 532 12.26 -2.97 5.69
N SER A 533 11.42 -2.60 6.65
CA SER A 533 11.71 -1.55 7.64
C SER A 533 12.92 -1.85 8.52
N THR A 534 13.34 -3.10 8.63
CA THR A 534 14.55 -3.52 9.36
C THR A 534 15.79 -3.57 8.47
N SER A 535 15.64 -3.53 7.15
CA SER A 535 16.73 -3.57 6.17
C SER A 535 17.35 -2.17 5.97
N ARG A 536 17.73 -1.54 7.08
CA ARG A 536 18.40 -0.23 7.14
C ARG A 536 19.92 -0.40 6.98
N PRO A 537 20.66 0.66 6.67
CA PRO A 537 22.12 0.59 6.61
C PRO A 537 22.74 -0.05 7.84
N GLU A 538 22.25 0.26 9.04
CA GLU A 538 22.75 -0.26 10.31
C GLU A 538 22.62 -1.80 10.42
N ALA A 539 21.59 -2.39 9.81
CA ALA A 539 21.42 -3.84 9.81
C ALA A 539 22.41 -4.52 8.85
N PHE A 540 22.69 -3.93 7.69
CA PHE A 540 23.74 -4.39 6.79
C PHE A 540 25.14 -4.20 7.41
N GLU A 541 25.40 -3.09 8.10
CA GLU A 541 26.62 -2.87 8.88
C GLU A 541 26.79 -3.92 9.98
N ALA A 542 25.71 -4.35 10.62
CA ALA A 542 25.75 -5.43 11.61
C ALA A 542 26.16 -6.78 10.98
N VAL A 543 25.74 -7.07 9.74
CA VAL A 543 26.21 -8.23 8.98
C VAL A 543 27.72 -8.14 8.73
N VAL A 544 28.20 -6.99 8.23
CA VAL A 544 29.63 -6.76 7.95
C VAL A 544 30.46 -6.92 9.23
N SER A 545 29.98 -6.36 10.33
CA SER A 545 30.65 -6.49 11.65
C SER A 545 30.68 -7.94 12.12
N ALA A 546 29.59 -8.70 11.92
CA ALA A 546 29.50 -10.09 12.37
C ALA A 546 30.47 -11.02 11.64
N VAL A 547 30.68 -10.81 10.33
CA VAL A 547 31.61 -11.62 9.52
C VAL A 547 33.07 -11.27 9.74
N ASN A 548 33.37 -10.20 10.47
CA ASN A 548 34.70 -9.83 10.95
C ASN A 548 35.79 -9.85 9.85
N GLY A 549 35.54 -9.18 8.74
CA GLY A 549 36.46 -9.07 7.61
C GLY A 549 36.46 -10.24 6.62
N LYS A 550 35.68 -11.32 6.86
CA LYS A 550 35.49 -12.41 5.88
C LYS A 550 34.75 -11.87 4.65
N PRO A 551 35.05 -12.37 3.42
CA PRO A 551 34.30 -12.03 2.24
C PRO A 551 32.81 -12.33 2.40
N VAL A 552 31.96 -11.34 2.14
CA VAL A 552 30.50 -11.49 2.20
C VAL A 552 29.84 -10.85 0.98
N TYR A 553 28.90 -11.55 0.39
CA TYR A 553 28.03 -11.02 -0.63
C TYR A 553 26.67 -10.65 -0.05
N PHE A 554 26.18 -9.45 -0.38
CA PHE A 554 24.76 -9.13 -0.32
C PHE A 554 24.09 -9.48 -1.64
N VAL A 555 22.84 -9.93 -1.60
CA VAL A 555 22.04 -10.17 -2.79
C VAL A 555 20.95 -9.11 -2.87
N THR A 556 20.81 -8.41 -4.00
CA THR A 556 19.73 -7.45 -4.18
C THR A 556 18.37 -8.15 -4.16
N VAL A 557 17.38 -7.48 -3.60
CA VAL A 557 16.04 -8.04 -3.46
C VAL A 557 15.15 -7.68 -4.65
N ARG A 558 14.31 -8.62 -5.05
CA ARG A 558 13.17 -8.40 -5.93
C ARG A 558 11.91 -8.64 -5.10
N ASP A 559 11.26 -7.57 -4.73
CA ASP A 559 9.97 -7.55 -4.05
C ASP A 559 9.15 -6.39 -4.64
N PRO A 560 8.02 -6.62 -5.30
CA PRO A 560 7.22 -5.58 -5.94
C PRO A 560 6.63 -4.55 -4.97
N GLY A 561 6.95 -4.67 -3.69
CA GLY A 561 6.65 -3.68 -2.66
C GLY A 561 7.42 -2.36 -2.85
N ILE A 562 6.90 -1.29 -2.24
CA ILE A 562 7.48 0.09 -2.30
C ILE A 562 8.91 0.15 -1.73
N ALA A 563 9.35 -0.87 -1.02
CA ALA A 563 10.59 -0.86 -0.24
C ALA A 563 11.81 -1.44 -0.98
N GLN A 564 11.64 -2.15 -2.11
CA GLN A 564 12.74 -2.85 -2.78
C GLN A 564 13.87 -1.89 -3.17
N ASP A 565 13.57 -0.75 -3.80
CA ASP A 565 14.58 0.21 -4.24
C ASP A 565 15.36 0.79 -3.07
N TRP A 566 14.66 1.06 -1.98
CA TRP A 566 15.28 1.55 -0.75
C TRP A 566 16.18 0.50 -0.09
N VAL A 567 15.76 -0.77 -0.02
CA VAL A 567 16.58 -1.86 0.49
C VAL A 567 17.83 -2.04 -0.37
N ASN A 568 17.66 -2.09 -1.70
CA ASN A 568 18.76 -2.24 -2.64
C ASN A 568 19.73 -1.05 -2.59
N GLN A 569 19.23 0.17 -2.40
CA GLN A 569 20.07 1.35 -2.19
C GLN A 569 20.88 1.24 -0.88
N ASN A 570 20.26 0.78 0.22
CA ASN A 570 20.91 0.64 1.50
C ASN A 570 22.06 -0.39 1.45
N LEU A 571 21.78 -1.60 0.92
CA LEU A 571 22.82 -2.63 0.83
C LEU A 571 24.00 -2.18 -0.07
N ARG A 572 23.72 -1.52 -1.21
CA ARG A 572 24.77 -0.99 -2.10
C ARG A 572 25.60 0.12 -1.42
N SER A 573 24.95 0.97 -0.64
CA SER A 573 25.63 2.04 0.09
C SER A 573 26.59 1.49 1.15
N VAL A 574 26.20 0.44 1.86
CA VAL A 574 27.08 -0.26 2.82
C VAL A 574 28.18 -1.00 2.08
N ALA A 575 27.84 -1.75 1.04
CA ALA A 575 28.83 -2.48 0.25
C ALA A 575 29.91 -1.55 -0.34
N ALA A 576 29.55 -0.34 -0.74
CA ALA A 576 30.50 0.64 -1.29
C ALA A 576 31.59 1.08 -0.29
N ASN A 577 31.29 1.00 1.03
CA ASN A 577 32.20 1.45 2.09
C ASN A 577 33.11 0.33 2.63
N HIS A 578 32.91 -0.92 2.21
CA HIS A 578 33.63 -2.08 2.77
C HIS A 578 34.28 -2.93 1.66
N ALA A 579 35.61 -3.10 1.73
CA ALA A 579 36.39 -3.85 0.75
C ALA A 579 36.03 -5.35 0.72
N ASN A 580 35.65 -5.92 1.87
CA ASN A 580 35.27 -7.33 2.01
C ASN A 580 33.80 -7.61 1.64
N VAL A 581 33.03 -6.63 1.15
CA VAL A 581 31.62 -6.78 0.81
C VAL A 581 31.44 -6.71 -0.70
N GLY A 582 30.81 -7.73 -1.26
CA GLY A 582 30.35 -7.79 -2.65
C GLY A 582 28.85 -7.63 -2.78
N VAL A 583 28.37 -7.48 -4.02
CA VAL A 583 26.95 -7.39 -4.37
C VAL A 583 26.64 -8.31 -5.54
N ILE A 584 25.67 -9.19 -5.38
CA ILE A 584 25.08 -10.01 -6.43
C ILE A 584 23.73 -9.39 -6.81
N ASP A 585 23.56 -9.01 -8.09
CA ASP A 585 22.39 -8.23 -8.52
C ASP A 585 21.25 -9.11 -9.06
N TRP A 586 20.51 -9.76 -8.16
CA TRP A 586 19.30 -10.49 -8.53
C TRP A 586 18.22 -9.57 -9.12
N HIS A 587 18.11 -8.35 -8.63
CA HIS A 587 17.16 -7.37 -9.15
C HIS A 587 17.40 -7.09 -10.63
N GLY A 588 18.64 -6.81 -11.02
CA GLY A 588 19.02 -6.56 -12.42
C GLY A 588 18.91 -7.82 -13.29
N VAL A 589 19.42 -8.98 -12.82
CA VAL A 589 19.33 -10.25 -13.55
C VAL A 589 17.89 -10.67 -13.85
N SER A 590 16.97 -10.38 -12.94
CA SER A 590 15.55 -10.73 -13.09
C SER A 590 14.71 -9.67 -13.81
N GLU A 591 15.31 -8.57 -14.24
CA GLU A 591 14.58 -7.53 -14.99
C GLU A 591 14.11 -8.06 -16.36
N GLY A 592 12.85 -7.82 -16.70
CA GLY A 592 12.21 -8.34 -17.91
C GLY A 592 11.77 -9.81 -17.85
N HIS A 593 12.10 -10.55 -16.79
CA HIS A 593 11.86 -11.98 -16.63
C HIS A 593 10.73 -12.30 -15.65
N SER A 594 9.49 -11.99 -16.03
CA SER A 594 8.32 -12.30 -15.20
C SER A 594 8.11 -13.81 -14.97
N GLU A 595 8.63 -14.65 -15.86
CA GLU A 595 8.59 -16.11 -15.78
C GLU A 595 9.44 -16.69 -14.63
N TYR A 596 10.38 -15.93 -14.10
CA TYR A 596 11.21 -16.33 -12.96
C TYR A 596 10.46 -16.35 -11.65
N PHE A 597 9.27 -15.74 -11.59
CA PHE A 597 8.52 -15.56 -10.37
C PHE A 597 7.16 -16.27 -10.40
N TYR A 598 6.74 -16.75 -9.24
CA TYR A 598 5.33 -17.02 -9.02
C TYR A 598 4.52 -15.71 -9.07
N ASP A 599 3.20 -15.82 -9.05
CA ASP A 599 2.30 -14.67 -9.19
C ASP A 599 2.51 -13.56 -8.12
N ASP A 600 3.32 -13.82 -7.10
CA ASP A 600 3.69 -12.85 -6.07
C ASP A 600 4.88 -11.94 -6.46
N GLY A 601 5.54 -12.24 -7.59
CA GLY A 601 6.65 -11.46 -8.11
C GLY A 601 7.93 -11.47 -7.25
N THR A 602 8.00 -12.36 -6.27
CA THR A 602 9.10 -12.46 -5.30
C THR A 602 9.67 -13.87 -5.23
N HIS A 603 8.82 -14.89 -5.05
CA HIS A 603 9.25 -16.27 -4.95
C HIS A 603 9.52 -16.88 -6.32
N LEU A 604 10.58 -17.70 -6.38
CA LEU A 604 11.09 -18.28 -7.62
C LEU A 604 10.22 -19.41 -8.14
N THR A 605 9.96 -19.41 -9.45
CA THR A 605 9.39 -20.57 -10.14
C THR A 605 10.43 -21.66 -10.28
N ASN A 606 9.99 -22.93 -10.33
CA ASN A 606 10.88 -24.09 -10.40
C ASN A 606 10.79 -24.78 -11.76
N GLY A 607 11.93 -25.09 -12.35
CA GLY A 607 12.07 -25.85 -13.59
C GLY A 607 13.05 -25.26 -14.59
N ALA A 608 13.29 -25.99 -15.69
CA ALA A 608 14.26 -25.61 -16.71
C ALA A 608 14.00 -24.24 -17.32
N GLY A 609 14.99 -23.36 -17.22
CA GLY A 609 14.91 -21.98 -17.70
C GLY A 609 14.03 -21.05 -16.84
N LEU A 610 13.70 -21.43 -15.61
CA LEU A 610 12.87 -20.67 -14.68
C LEU A 610 13.70 -20.02 -13.55
N GLY A 611 13.02 -19.47 -12.56
CA GLY A 611 13.60 -18.61 -11.53
C GLY A 611 14.64 -19.32 -10.65
N ASP A 612 14.41 -20.58 -10.29
CA ASP A 612 15.35 -21.38 -9.49
C ASP A 612 16.69 -21.61 -10.20
N GLU A 613 16.67 -21.97 -11.49
CA GLU A 613 17.89 -22.12 -12.30
C GLU A 613 18.59 -20.76 -12.53
N ALA A 614 17.83 -19.71 -12.84
CA ALA A 614 18.39 -18.38 -13.05
C ALA A 614 19.08 -17.85 -11.80
N TYR A 615 18.45 -18.03 -10.63
CA TYR A 615 19.01 -17.60 -9.36
C TYR A 615 20.28 -18.39 -9.01
N ALA A 616 20.24 -19.71 -9.12
CA ALA A 616 21.40 -20.56 -8.86
C ALA A 616 22.56 -20.25 -9.82
N LYS A 617 22.28 -20.06 -11.11
CA LYS A 617 23.29 -19.66 -12.11
C LYS A 617 23.92 -18.32 -11.77
N MET A 618 23.13 -17.34 -11.31
CA MET A 618 23.65 -16.04 -10.87
C MET A 618 24.62 -16.20 -9.67
N VAL A 619 24.25 -17.00 -8.67
CA VAL A 619 25.11 -17.26 -7.49
C VAL A 619 26.40 -17.96 -7.91
N VAL A 620 26.31 -19.00 -8.74
CA VAL A 620 27.48 -19.72 -9.27
C VAL A 620 28.38 -18.78 -10.07
N SER A 621 27.79 -17.91 -10.91
CA SER A 621 28.55 -16.92 -11.70
C SER A 621 29.29 -15.91 -10.83
N ALA A 622 28.70 -15.49 -9.71
CA ALA A 622 29.33 -14.58 -8.76
C ALA A 622 30.52 -15.22 -8.03
N LEU A 623 30.51 -16.55 -7.85
CA LEU A 623 31.57 -17.29 -7.16
C LEU A 623 32.63 -17.82 -8.13
N CYS A 624 32.22 -18.41 -9.24
CA CYS A 624 33.08 -19.12 -10.18
C CYS A 624 33.25 -18.45 -11.54
N GLY A 625 32.70 -17.26 -11.76
CA GLY A 625 32.95 -16.45 -12.96
C GLY A 625 32.22 -16.93 -14.22
N GLN A 626 31.01 -17.48 -14.15
CA GLN A 626 30.23 -17.96 -15.27
C GLN A 626 28.87 -17.27 -15.37
#